data_1e265d13adcab2cb74387bd7f05941ec
#
_entry.id   1e265d13adcab2cb74387bd7f05941ec
#
_cell.length_a   1.000
_cell.length_b   1.000
_cell.length_c   1.000
_cell.angle_alpha   90.00
_cell.angle_beta   90.00
_cell.angle_gamma   90.00
#
_symmetry.space_group_name_H-M   'P 1'
#
loop_
_entity.id
_entity.type
_entity.pdbx_description
1 polymer ?
#
loop_
_entity_poly.entity_id
_entity_poly.type
_entity_poly.pdbx_seq_one_letter_code
_entity_poly.pdbx_strand_id
1 'polypeptide(L)'
;MATLDDIVSAAAKVFRTKGYHAATVRDIADEVGILKGSLYHHFESKEELLYLVVKEPIAQMYRTIAEIAAADLHPTEKLRRAISAHLQAFDRHYPHLFVYLREREAVKRRFREMIGFSPKEYEHCWQQILREGVDIGEFRADLDIQVASYGLLGMLNWLYKWYDPQGRLSVQEVAEQFTALALAGLAVNEPPVAPRPPKRNRVKPAHLTAVGPLRGPSHG
;
A
#
# COMPACT_ATOMS: atom_id res chain seq x y z
N MET A 1 -14.68 -32.68 -8.18
CA MET A 1 -14.90 -31.52 -9.07
C MET A 1 -14.24 -30.34 -8.39
N ALA A 2 -13.35 -29.58 -9.05
CA ALA A 2 -12.73 -28.43 -8.44
C ALA A 2 -13.78 -27.33 -8.17
N THR A 3 -13.74 -26.73 -7.00
CA THR A 3 -14.61 -25.61 -6.61
C THR A 3 -14.06 -24.28 -7.13
N LEU A 4 -14.86 -23.21 -7.11
CA LEU A 4 -14.36 -21.86 -7.39
C LEU A 4 -13.22 -21.47 -6.45
N ASP A 5 -13.30 -21.82 -5.18
CA ASP A 5 -12.28 -21.52 -4.18
C ASP A 5 -10.95 -22.24 -4.46
N ASP A 6 -11.00 -23.49 -4.95
CA ASP A 6 -9.80 -24.21 -5.40
C ASP A 6 -9.13 -23.50 -6.57
N ILE A 7 -9.93 -23.02 -7.52
CA ILE A 7 -9.46 -22.30 -8.70
C ILE A 7 -8.85 -20.94 -8.31
N VAL A 8 -9.51 -20.20 -7.44
CA VAL A 8 -9.04 -18.89 -6.94
C VAL A 8 -7.71 -19.06 -6.17
N SER A 9 -7.62 -20.09 -5.33
CA SER A 9 -6.39 -20.40 -4.58
C SER A 9 -5.23 -20.78 -5.49
N ALA A 10 -5.48 -21.61 -6.51
CA ALA A 10 -4.47 -21.97 -7.51
C ALA A 10 -4.04 -20.76 -8.33
N ALA A 11 -5.00 -19.93 -8.77
CA ALA A 11 -4.71 -18.69 -9.49
C ALA A 11 -3.82 -17.73 -8.67
N ALA A 12 -4.10 -17.59 -7.38
CA ALA A 12 -3.27 -16.76 -6.49
C ALA A 12 -1.82 -17.27 -6.44
N LYS A 13 -1.60 -18.58 -6.34
CA LYS A 13 -0.26 -19.18 -6.37
C LYS A 13 0.45 -18.93 -7.71
N VAL A 14 -0.25 -19.18 -8.84
CA VAL A 14 0.30 -18.99 -10.18
C VAL A 14 0.62 -17.51 -10.44
N PHE A 15 -0.26 -16.59 -10.08
CA PHE A 15 -0.01 -15.15 -10.23
C PHE A 15 1.14 -14.67 -9.34
N ARG A 16 1.29 -15.22 -8.15
CA ARG A 16 2.43 -14.92 -7.28
C ARG A 16 3.74 -15.34 -7.89
N THR A 17 3.83 -16.58 -8.42
CA THR A 17 5.08 -17.16 -8.90
C THR A 17 5.48 -16.64 -10.28
N LYS A 18 4.56 -16.64 -11.23
CA LYS A 18 4.82 -16.24 -12.63
C LYS A 18 4.56 -14.75 -12.89
N GLY A 19 3.80 -14.07 -12.03
CA GLY A 19 3.22 -12.75 -12.27
C GLY A 19 1.94 -12.82 -13.11
N TYR A 20 1.03 -11.87 -12.91
CA TYR A 20 -0.25 -11.85 -13.62
C TYR A 20 -0.09 -11.85 -15.14
N HIS A 21 0.79 -10.99 -15.67
CA HIS A 21 0.93 -10.84 -17.13
C HIS A 21 1.46 -12.10 -17.82
N ALA A 22 2.43 -12.78 -17.24
CA ALA A 22 3.05 -13.99 -17.80
C ALA A 22 2.22 -15.27 -17.55
N ALA A 23 1.38 -15.28 -16.52
CA ALA A 23 0.53 -16.42 -16.20
C ALA A 23 -0.54 -16.64 -17.28
N THR A 24 -0.79 -17.90 -17.62
CA THR A 24 -1.85 -18.31 -18.54
C THR A 24 -2.96 -19.05 -17.82
N VAL A 25 -4.16 -19.09 -18.42
CA VAL A 25 -5.29 -19.90 -17.90
C VAL A 25 -4.93 -21.40 -17.90
N ARG A 26 -4.02 -21.83 -18.79
CA ARG A 26 -3.53 -23.20 -18.81
C ARG A 26 -2.68 -23.53 -17.57
N ASP A 27 -1.81 -22.60 -17.16
CA ASP A 27 -1.00 -22.80 -15.95
C ASP A 27 -1.89 -22.99 -14.72
N ILE A 28 -3.02 -22.29 -14.66
CA ILE A 28 -3.98 -22.40 -13.57
C ILE A 28 -4.73 -23.72 -13.63
N ALA A 29 -5.12 -24.17 -14.84
CA ALA A 29 -5.75 -25.46 -15.05
C ALA A 29 -4.84 -26.61 -14.62
N ASP A 30 -3.56 -26.53 -14.97
CA ASP A 30 -2.53 -27.53 -14.60
C ASP A 30 -2.29 -27.51 -13.07
N GLU A 31 -2.30 -26.35 -12.39
CA GLU A 31 -2.18 -26.25 -10.92
C GLU A 31 -3.38 -26.85 -10.18
N VAL A 32 -4.60 -26.69 -10.73
CA VAL A 32 -5.83 -27.27 -10.15
C VAL A 32 -5.97 -28.75 -10.49
N GLY A 33 -5.34 -29.21 -11.58
CA GLY A 33 -5.48 -30.58 -12.08
C GLY A 33 -6.78 -30.82 -12.87
N ILE A 34 -7.27 -29.81 -13.60
CA ILE A 34 -8.48 -29.91 -14.44
C ILE A 34 -8.21 -29.46 -15.88
N LEU A 35 -9.13 -29.79 -16.79
CA LEU A 35 -9.03 -29.34 -18.18
C LEU A 35 -9.27 -27.81 -18.27
N LYS A 36 -8.50 -27.13 -19.11
CA LYS A 36 -8.64 -25.67 -19.36
C LYS A 36 -10.09 -25.28 -19.69
N GLY A 37 -10.81 -26.09 -20.47
CA GLY A 37 -12.21 -25.82 -20.84
C GLY A 37 -13.13 -25.75 -19.61
N SER A 38 -12.87 -26.54 -18.56
CA SER A 38 -13.67 -26.54 -17.34
C SER A 38 -13.55 -25.27 -16.52
N LEU A 39 -12.43 -24.53 -16.65
CA LEU A 39 -12.24 -23.26 -15.96
C LEU A 39 -13.20 -22.17 -16.43
N TYR A 40 -13.52 -22.14 -17.74
CA TYR A 40 -14.40 -21.12 -18.32
C TYR A 40 -15.87 -21.24 -17.90
N HIS A 41 -16.25 -22.28 -17.17
CA HIS A 41 -17.54 -22.34 -16.49
C HIS A 41 -17.58 -21.51 -15.20
N HIS A 42 -16.41 -21.11 -14.66
CA HIS A 42 -16.29 -20.39 -13.38
C HIS A 42 -15.95 -18.92 -13.54
N PHE A 43 -15.34 -18.52 -14.67
CA PHE A 43 -14.99 -17.12 -14.97
C PHE A 43 -14.86 -16.90 -16.48
N GLU A 44 -15.11 -15.67 -16.91
CA GLU A 44 -15.11 -15.31 -18.34
C GLU A 44 -13.71 -14.91 -18.84
N SER A 45 -12.86 -14.37 -17.96
CA SER A 45 -11.56 -13.84 -18.36
C SER A 45 -10.51 -13.98 -17.25
N LYS A 46 -9.22 -13.95 -17.63
CA LYS A 46 -8.12 -13.90 -16.68
C LYS A 46 -8.18 -12.65 -15.78
N GLU A 47 -8.71 -11.55 -16.31
CA GLU A 47 -8.93 -10.31 -15.55
C GLU A 47 -9.98 -10.53 -14.46
N GLU A 48 -11.11 -11.16 -14.77
CA GLU A 48 -12.12 -11.51 -13.78
C GLU A 48 -11.56 -12.43 -12.70
N LEU A 49 -10.76 -13.43 -13.09
CA LEU A 49 -10.11 -14.30 -12.13
C LEU A 49 -9.13 -13.55 -11.20
N LEU A 50 -8.39 -12.56 -11.73
CA LEU A 50 -7.56 -11.69 -10.88
C LEU A 50 -8.42 -10.96 -9.83
N TYR A 51 -9.57 -10.46 -10.23
CA TYR A 51 -10.50 -9.81 -9.30
C TYR A 51 -11.02 -10.78 -8.24
N LEU A 52 -11.42 -11.99 -8.63
CA LEU A 52 -11.86 -13.02 -7.68
C LEU A 52 -10.77 -13.35 -6.66
N VAL A 53 -9.51 -13.41 -7.09
CA VAL A 53 -8.36 -13.65 -6.21
C VAL A 53 -8.22 -12.58 -5.14
N VAL A 54 -8.42 -11.30 -5.47
CA VAL A 54 -8.11 -10.20 -4.56
C VAL A 54 -9.31 -9.65 -3.80
N LYS A 55 -10.54 -9.88 -4.28
CA LYS A 55 -11.76 -9.24 -3.81
C LYS A 55 -11.99 -9.41 -2.31
N GLU A 56 -12.17 -10.66 -1.86
CA GLU A 56 -12.57 -10.91 -0.47
C GLU A 56 -11.47 -10.58 0.54
N PRO A 57 -10.18 -10.95 0.32
CA PRO A 57 -9.11 -10.55 1.21
C PRO A 57 -8.99 -9.04 1.41
N ILE A 58 -9.13 -8.26 0.35
CA ILE A 58 -9.07 -6.81 0.42
C ILE A 58 -10.31 -6.24 1.13
N ALA A 59 -11.50 -6.72 0.77
CA ALA A 59 -12.74 -6.26 1.38
C ALA A 59 -12.73 -6.53 2.89
N GLN A 60 -12.24 -7.68 3.33
CA GLN A 60 -12.11 -8.02 4.74
C GLN A 60 -11.11 -7.11 5.45
N MET A 61 -9.93 -6.89 4.86
CA MET A 61 -8.91 -5.98 5.41
C MET A 61 -9.48 -4.56 5.58
N TYR A 62 -10.21 -4.05 4.58
CA TYR A 62 -10.80 -2.71 4.63
C TYR A 62 -11.87 -2.60 5.72
N ARG A 63 -12.78 -3.58 5.82
CA ARG A 63 -13.80 -3.63 6.88
C ARG A 63 -13.16 -3.58 8.26
N THR A 64 -12.15 -4.41 8.49
CA THR A 64 -11.44 -4.46 9.78
C THR A 64 -10.81 -3.13 10.15
N ILE A 65 -10.14 -2.45 9.21
CA ILE A 65 -9.53 -1.13 9.49
C ILE A 65 -10.61 -0.06 9.73
N ALA A 66 -11.72 -0.08 8.98
CA ALA A 66 -12.84 0.85 9.20
C ALA A 66 -13.49 0.65 10.58
N GLU A 67 -13.70 -0.60 11.00
CA GLU A 67 -14.20 -0.94 12.33
C GLU A 67 -13.27 -0.44 13.45
N ILE A 68 -11.96 -0.61 13.28
CA ILE A 68 -10.96 -0.10 14.23
C ILE A 68 -10.98 1.42 14.28
N ALA A 69 -11.05 2.10 13.14
CA ALA A 69 -11.11 3.55 13.08
C ALA A 69 -12.36 4.11 13.79
N ALA A 70 -13.50 3.43 13.64
CA ALA A 70 -14.78 3.81 14.27
C ALA A 70 -14.92 3.37 15.74
N ALA A 71 -14.02 2.51 16.26
CA ALA A 71 -14.13 2.00 17.61
C ALA A 71 -13.94 3.10 18.68
N ASP A 72 -14.58 2.92 19.85
CA ASP A 72 -14.36 3.78 21.02
C ASP A 72 -13.08 3.36 21.76
N LEU A 73 -11.94 3.75 21.22
CA LEU A 73 -10.61 3.45 21.71
C LEU A 73 -9.71 4.68 21.60
N HIS A 74 -8.69 4.75 22.45
CA HIS A 74 -7.63 5.76 22.31
C HIS A 74 -6.90 5.62 20.96
N PRO A 75 -6.55 6.74 20.30
CA PRO A 75 -5.90 6.75 18.99
C PRO A 75 -4.62 5.91 18.91
N THR A 76 -3.81 5.93 19.96
CA THR A 76 -2.62 5.06 20.07
C THR A 76 -2.98 3.57 19.98
N GLU A 77 -4.06 3.15 20.64
CA GLU A 77 -4.53 1.76 20.59
C GLU A 77 -5.17 1.42 19.24
N LYS A 78 -5.96 2.35 18.65
CA LYS A 78 -6.47 2.21 17.27
C LYS A 78 -5.31 1.99 16.29
N LEU A 79 -4.27 2.81 16.38
CA LEU A 79 -3.10 2.71 15.49
C LEU A 79 -2.39 1.36 15.65
N ARG A 80 -2.17 0.91 16.89
CA ARG A 80 -1.57 -0.39 17.20
C ARG A 80 -2.37 -1.53 16.57
N ARG A 81 -3.69 -1.53 16.78
CA ARG A 81 -4.60 -2.55 16.22
C ARG A 81 -4.64 -2.49 14.70
N ALA A 82 -4.68 -1.30 14.11
CA ALA A 82 -4.71 -1.13 12.67
C ALA A 82 -3.43 -1.67 11.99
N ILE A 83 -2.25 -1.35 12.54
CA ILE A 83 -0.97 -1.90 12.05
C ILE A 83 -0.98 -3.43 12.15
N SER A 84 -1.33 -3.97 13.30
CA SER A 84 -1.37 -5.41 13.52
C SER A 84 -2.37 -6.11 12.58
N ALA A 85 -3.59 -5.57 12.47
CA ALA A 85 -4.62 -6.14 11.59
C ALA A 85 -4.22 -6.12 10.12
N HIS A 86 -3.61 -5.02 9.65
CA HIS A 86 -3.13 -4.89 8.27
C HIS A 86 -2.07 -5.98 7.94
N LEU A 87 -1.09 -6.15 8.83
CA LEU A 87 -0.01 -7.13 8.61
C LEU A 87 -0.50 -8.57 8.77
N GLN A 88 -1.36 -8.84 9.76
CA GLN A 88 -1.99 -10.16 9.92
C GLN A 88 -2.89 -10.53 8.75
N ALA A 89 -3.60 -9.55 8.15
CA ALA A 89 -4.37 -9.80 6.94
C ALA A 89 -3.46 -10.23 5.79
N PHE A 90 -2.29 -9.59 5.64
CA PHE A 90 -1.31 -9.97 4.63
C PHE A 90 -0.81 -11.41 4.82
N ASP A 91 -0.47 -11.80 6.03
CA ASP A 91 0.01 -13.17 6.34
C ASP A 91 -1.11 -14.21 6.14
N ARG A 92 -2.30 -13.95 6.68
CA ARG A 92 -3.46 -14.86 6.58
C ARG A 92 -3.90 -15.09 5.15
N HIS A 93 -3.90 -14.05 4.33
CA HIS A 93 -4.33 -14.09 2.94
C HIS A 93 -3.15 -14.08 1.94
N TYR A 94 -2.01 -14.55 2.37
CA TYR A 94 -0.90 -14.83 1.47
C TYR A 94 -1.22 -16.10 0.64
N PRO A 95 -1.13 -16.10 -0.70
CA PRO A 95 -0.53 -15.09 -1.59
C PRO A 95 -1.49 -14.04 -2.19
N HIS A 96 -2.76 -14.01 -1.84
CA HIS A 96 -3.78 -13.14 -2.46
C HIS A 96 -3.44 -11.65 -2.33
N LEU A 97 -3.12 -11.18 -1.10
CA LEU A 97 -2.73 -9.79 -0.88
C LEU A 97 -1.36 -9.45 -1.48
N PHE A 98 -0.46 -10.44 -1.61
CA PHE A 98 0.77 -10.27 -2.38
C PHE A 98 0.46 -9.94 -3.85
N VAL A 99 -0.45 -10.71 -4.47
CA VAL A 99 -0.91 -10.47 -5.86
C VAL A 99 -1.54 -9.08 -5.98
N TYR A 100 -2.40 -8.69 -5.03
CA TYR A 100 -2.99 -7.36 -5.02
C TYR A 100 -1.96 -6.24 -5.00
N LEU A 101 -1.01 -6.28 -4.06
CA LEU A 101 0.00 -5.22 -3.94
C LEU A 101 0.91 -5.12 -5.16
N ARG A 102 1.17 -6.24 -5.82
CA ARG A 102 1.97 -6.30 -7.05
C ARG A 102 1.23 -5.80 -8.28
N GLU A 103 -0.06 -6.13 -8.39
CA GLU A 103 -0.87 -5.92 -9.59
C GLU A 103 -1.92 -4.79 -9.42
N ARG A 104 -1.68 -3.85 -8.48
CA ARG A 104 -2.64 -2.77 -8.12
C ARG A 104 -3.20 -2.02 -9.32
N GLU A 105 -2.38 -1.72 -10.31
CA GLU A 105 -2.83 -0.97 -11.49
C GLU A 105 -3.78 -1.80 -12.38
N ALA A 106 -3.59 -3.12 -12.45
CA ALA A 106 -4.48 -4.00 -13.21
C ALA A 106 -5.89 -4.06 -12.60
N VAL A 107 -6.00 -3.98 -11.27
CA VAL A 107 -7.30 -4.06 -10.58
C VAL A 107 -7.99 -2.71 -10.38
N LYS A 108 -7.30 -1.58 -10.60
CA LYS A 108 -7.76 -0.23 -10.25
C LYS A 108 -9.09 0.18 -10.90
N ARG A 109 -9.32 -0.21 -12.16
CA ARG A 109 -10.50 0.23 -12.94
C ARG A 109 -11.84 -0.23 -12.35
N ARG A 110 -11.91 -1.44 -11.80
CA ARG A 110 -13.15 -2.05 -11.25
C ARG A 110 -13.15 -2.18 -9.74
N PHE A 111 -12.16 -1.59 -9.09
CA PHE A 111 -11.91 -1.78 -7.66
C PHE A 111 -13.12 -1.43 -6.78
N ARG A 112 -13.73 -0.25 -6.99
CA ARG A 112 -14.87 0.22 -6.20
C ARG A 112 -16.11 -0.65 -6.41
N GLU A 113 -16.41 -1.02 -7.66
CA GLU A 113 -17.58 -1.83 -8.00
C GLU A 113 -17.54 -3.21 -7.33
N MET A 114 -16.34 -3.75 -7.15
CA MET A 114 -16.14 -5.12 -6.70
C MET A 114 -15.97 -5.25 -5.19
N ILE A 115 -15.34 -4.28 -4.55
CA ILE A 115 -14.91 -4.37 -3.15
C ILE A 115 -15.82 -3.55 -2.24
N GLY A 116 -16.59 -2.60 -2.81
CA GLY A 116 -17.48 -1.71 -2.06
C GLY A 116 -16.74 -0.56 -1.36
N PHE A 117 -15.40 -0.54 -1.40
CA PHE A 117 -14.56 0.52 -0.85
C PHE A 117 -13.57 1.00 -1.88
N SER A 118 -13.21 2.28 -1.84
CA SER A 118 -12.14 2.83 -2.66
C SER A 118 -10.81 2.90 -1.88
N PRO A 119 -9.66 2.92 -2.56
CA PRO A 119 -8.39 3.16 -1.90
C PRO A 119 -8.37 4.45 -1.05
N LYS A 120 -9.09 5.49 -1.48
CA LYS A 120 -9.22 6.75 -0.73
C LYS A 120 -9.99 6.58 0.58
N GLU A 121 -11.03 5.76 0.61
CA GLU A 121 -11.77 5.47 1.84
C GLU A 121 -10.91 4.70 2.82
N TYR A 122 -10.07 3.78 2.34
CA TYR A 122 -9.08 3.10 3.17
C TYR A 122 -8.04 4.06 3.77
N GLU A 123 -7.46 4.93 2.93
CA GLU A 123 -6.54 5.99 3.37
C GLU A 123 -7.21 6.91 4.40
N HIS A 124 -8.49 7.23 4.22
CA HIS A 124 -9.26 8.07 5.13
C HIS A 124 -9.38 7.47 6.54
N CYS A 125 -9.57 6.16 6.67
CA CYS A 125 -9.59 5.49 7.98
C CYS A 125 -8.27 5.70 8.74
N TRP A 126 -7.13 5.58 8.08
CA TRP A 126 -5.82 5.84 8.69
C TRP A 126 -5.65 7.31 9.08
N GLN A 127 -6.07 8.23 8.20
CA GLN A 127 -6.04 9.66 8.47
C GLN A 127 -6.94 10.05 9.63
N GLN A 128 -8.10 9.40 9.78
CA GLN A 128 -8.99 9.61 10.91
C GLN A 128 -8.32 9.25 12.23
N ILE A 129 -7.70 8.07 12.34
CA ILE A 129 -6.97 7.64 13.54
C ILE A 129 -5.88 8.66 13.91
N LEU A 130 -5.11 9.10 12.89
CA LEU A 130 -4.04 10.08 13.12
C LEU A 130 -4.58 11.45 13.57
N ARG A 131 -5.67 11.92 12.95
CA ARG A 131 -6.30 13.21 13.29
C ARG A 131 -6.84 13.20 14.71
N GLU A 132 -7.57 12.15 15.09
CA GLU A 132 -8.06 11.96 16.46
C GLU A 132 -6.91 12.02 17.48
N GLY A 133 -5.77 11.39 17.17
CA GLY A 133 -4.60 11.43 18.04
C GLY A 133 -3.96 12.82 18.18
N VAL A 134 -3.95 13.61 17.12
CA VAL A 134 -3.49 15.01 17.16
C VAL A 134 -4.49 15.86 17.97
N ASP A 135 -5.79 15.71 17.72
CA ASP A 135 -6.84 16.51 18.34
C ASP A 135 -6.89 16.35 19.86
N ILE A 136 -6.59 15.16 20.40
CA ILE A 136 -6.54 14.91 21.84
C ILE A 136 -5.11 15.00 22.44
N GLY A 137 -4.11 15.32 21.63
CA GLY A 137 -2.73 15.54 22.07
C GLY A 137 -1.91 14.25 22.33
N GLU A 138 -2.36 13.08 21.89
CA GLU A 138 -1.54 11.85 21.91
C GLU A 138 -0.46 11.87 20.83
N PHE A 139 -0.75 12.50 19.69
CA PHE A 139 0.19 12.66 18.60
C PHE A 139 0.60 14.13 18.46
N ARG A 140 1.80 14.35 17.95
CA ARG A 140 2.38 15.70 17.79
C ARG A 140 1.56 16.59 16.86
N ALA A 141 1.36 17.86 17.25
CA ALA A 141 0.50 18.82 16.56
C ALA A 141 1.03 19.31 15.19
N ASP A 142 2.33 19.16 14.93
CA ASP A 142 2.98 19.57 13.66
C ASP A 142 2.92 18.47 12.58
N LEU A 143 2.15 17.40 12.82
CA LEU A 143 2.04 16.27 11.92
C LEU A 143 1.22 16.64 10.67
N ASP A 144 1.80 16.50 9.48
CA ASP A 144 1.02 16.45 8.25
C ASP A 144 0.35 15.06 8.16
N ILE A 145 -0.95 15.04 8.42
CA ILE A 145 -1.76 13.81 8.50
C ILE A 145 -1.69 13.00 7.20
N GLN A 146 -1.70 13.68 6.05
CA GLN A 146 -1.66 13.02 4.74
C GLN A 146 -0.29 12.36 4.51
N VAL A 147 0.79 13.09 4.78
CA VAL A 147 2.15 12.57 4.63
C VAL A 147 2.40 11.42 5.62
N ALA A 148 1.95 11.54 6.86
CA ALA A 148 2.07 10.51 7.86
C ALA A 148 1.31 9.22 7.47
N SER A 149 0.07 9.37 6.98
CA SER A 149 -0.72 8.23 6.49
C SER A 149 -0.04 7.51 5.32
N TYR A 150 0.52 8.26 4.36
CA TYR A 150 1.27 7.67 3.25
C TYR A 150 2.57 6.99 3.70
N GLY A 151 3.26 7.56 4.69
CA GLY A 151 4.44 6.95 5.29
C GLY A 151 4.12 5.60 5.95
N LEU A 152 3.06 5.56 6.76
CA LEU A 152 2.57 4.33 7.39
C LEU A 152 2.18 3.28 6.34
N LEU A 153 1.30 3.63 5.42
CA LEU A 153 0.85 2.70 4.38
C LEU A 153 1.99 2.26 3.47
N GLY A 154 2.95 3.14 3.19
CA GLY A 154 4.16 2.78 2.44
C GLY A 154 4.99 1.72 3.16
N MET A 155 5.23 1.91 4.45
CA MET A 155 5.95 0.95 5.30
C MET A 155 5.23 -0.40 5.35
N LEU A 156 3.92 -0.40 5.63
CA LEU A 156 3.11 -1.61 5.76
C LEU A 156 2.99 -2.35 4.42
N ASN A 157 2.69 -1.63 3.35
CA ASN A 157 2.53 -2.23 2.03
C ASN A 157 3.84 -2.75 1.44
N TRP A 158 5.02 -2.22 1.84
CA TRP A 158 6.30 -2.70 1.35
C TRP A 158 6.63 -4.12 1.81
N LEU A 159 5.88 -4.65 2.80
CA LEU A 159 6.00 -6.00 3.33
C LEU A 159 6.06 -7.06 2.22
N TYR A 160 5.26 -6.92 1.16
CA TYR A 160 5.20 -7.88 0.05
C TYR A 160 6.54 -8.08 -0.69
N LYS A 161 7.51 -7.19 -0.52
CA LYS A 161 8.82 -7.28 -1.17
C LYS A 161 9.81 -8.19 -0.44
N TRP A 162 9.69 -8.29 0.86
CA TRP A 162 10.73 -8.91 1.68
C TRP A 162 10.23 -9.90 2.73
N TYR A 163 8.94 -9.86 3.08
CA TYR A 163 8.39 -10.76 4.09
C TYR A 163 8.26 -12.17 3.52
N ASP A 164 8.74 -13.13 4.30
CA ASP A 164 8.58 -14.56 4.06
C ASP A 164 7.88 -15.18 5.29
N PRO A 165 6.67 -15.76 5.13
CA PRO A 165 5.96 -16.45 6.22
C PRO A 165 6.76 -17.60 6.86
N GLN A 166 7.73 -18.17 6.14
CA GLN A 166 8.66 -19.20 6.64
C GLN A 166 9.99 -18.60 7.12
N GLY A 167 10.11 -17.28 7.13
CA GLY A 167 11.31 -16.55 7.47
C GLY A 167 11.58 -16.46 8.96
N ARG A 168 12.58 -15.64 9.33
CA ARG A 168 13.08 -15.48 10.69
C ARG A 168 12.09 -14.83 11.65
N LEU A 169 11.23 -13.92 11.17
CA LEU A 169 10.29 -13.15 11.98
C LEU A 169 8.86 -13.54 11.64
N SER A 170 8.07 -13.75 12.67
CA SER A 170 6.61 -13.85 12.53
C SER A 170 6.00 -12.49 12.16
N VAL A 171 4.83 -12.52 11.55
CA VAL A 171 4.08 -11.29 11.24
C VAL A 171 3.78 -10.45 12.49
N GLN A 172 3.59 -11.12 13.63
CA GLN A 172 3.35 -10.45 14.91
C GLN A 172 4.58 -9.65 15.37
N GLU A 173 5.78 -10.24 15.30
CA GLU A 173 7.03 -9.55 15.64
C GLU A 173 7.29 -8.37 14.70
N VAL A 174 6.98 -8.51 13.41
CA VAL A 174 7.06 -7.39 12.45
C VAL A 174 6.06 -6.28 12.82
N ALA A 175 4.83 -6.64 13.19
CA ALA A 175 3.81 -5.68 13.60
C ALA A 175 4.21 -4.90 14.86
N GLU A 176 4.82 -5.54 15.83
CA GLU A 176 5.36 -4.92 17.04
C GLU A 176 6.46 -3.90 16.71
N GLN A 177 7.42 -4.29 15.85
CA GLN A 177 8.50 -3.40 15.40
C GLN A 177 7.95 -2.18 14.62
N PHE A 178 7.03 -2.40 13.71
CA PHE A 178 6.43 -1.31 12.93
C PHE A 178 5.58 -0.38 13.80
N THR A 179 4.88 -0.94 14.79
CA THR A 179 4.14 -0.14 15.77
C THR A 179 5.08 0.71 16.60
N ALA A 180 6.18 0.15 17.09
CA ALA A 180 7.18 0.89 17.86
C ALA A 180 7.79 2.04 17.04
N LEU A 181 8.16 1.79 15.78
CA LEU A 181 8.67 2.81 14.85
C LEU A 181 7.64 3.92 14.59
N ALA A 182 6.38 3.55 14.34
CA ALA A 182 5.31 4.51 14.08
C ALA A 182 5.07 5.40 15.33
N LEU A 183 4.89 4.80 16.49
CA LEU A 183 4.64 5.54 17.73
C LEU A 183 5.82 6.42 18.11
N ALA A 184 7.07 5.98 17.96
CA ALA A 184 8.24 6.81 18.22
C ALA A 184 8.29 8.08 17.35
N GLY A 185 7.76 8.03 16.12
CA GLY A 185 7.70 9.18 15.23
C GLY A 185 6.45 10.06 15.40
N LEU A 186 5.38 9.52 15.97
CA LEU A 186 4.07 10.18 16.07
C LEU A 186 3.80 10.75 17.47
N ALA A 187 4.29 10.09 18.52
CA ALA A 187 4.04 10.48 19.91
C ALA A 187 4.64 11.85 20.23
N VAL A 188 4.01 12.54 21.20
CA VAL A 188 4.53 13.77 21.76
C VAL A 188 5.73 13.44 22.65
N ASN A 189 6.90 13.37 22.04
CA ASN A 189 8.18 13.20 22.74
C ASN A 189 9.08 14.37 22.39
N GLU A 190 9.21 15.34 23.31
CA GLU A 190 10.13 16.47 23.34
C GLU A 190 9.83 17.69 22.43
N PRO A 191 10.47 18.85 22.72
CA PRO A 191 10.10 20.13 22.14
C PRO A 191 10.20 20.13 20.60
N PRO A 192 9.36 20.92 19.91
CA PRO A 192 9.26 20.88 18.47
C PRO A 192 10.62 21.15 17.82
N VAL A 193 11.00 20.27 16.90
CA VAL A 193 12.11 20.56 15.99
C VAL A 193 11.81 21.88 15.29
N ALA A 194 12.74 22.85 15.42
CA ALA A 194 12.59 24.17 14.83
C ALA A 194 12.08 24.09 13.38
N PRO A 195 11.13 24.96 12.97
CA PRO A 195 10.56 24.90 11.64
C PRO A 195 11.67 24.95 10.58
N ARG A 196 11.61 24.07 9.61
CA ARG A 196 12.55 24.08 8.49
C ARG A 196 12.52 25.47 7.85
N PRO A 197 13.69 26.11 7.64
CA PRO A 197 13.74 27.37 6.94
C PRO A 197 13.06 27.22 5.56
N PRO A 198 12.35 28.26 5.10
CA PRO A 198 11.65 28.20 3.81
C PRO A 198 12.65 27.81 2.72
N LYS A 199 12.23 26.94 1.81
CA LYS A 199 13.05 26.52 0.66
C LYS A 199 13.51 27.79 -0.06
N ARG A 200 14.82 28.05 -0.06
CA ARG A 200 15.41 29.10 -0.88
C ARG A 200 14.98 28.85 -2.32
N ASN A 201 14.17 29.74 -2.88
CA ASN A 201 13.93 29.77 -4.32
C ASN A 201 15.30 29.87 -4.99
N ARG A 202 15.67 28.84 -5.73
CA ARG A 202 16.83 28.91 -6.63
C ARG A 202 16.53 30.03 -7.64
N VAL A 203 17.10 31.20 -7.41
CA VAL A 203 17.16 32.26 -8.42
C VAL A 203 17.92 31.63 -9.58
N LYS A 204 17.26 31.49 -10.72
CA LYS A 204 17.93 31.14 -11.98
C LYS A 204 19.04 32.13 -12.22
N PRO A 205 20.30 31.74 -12.53
CA PRO A 205 21.34 32.67 -12.89
C PRO A 205 20.86 33.46 -14.13
N ALA A 206 20.91 34.77 -14.04
CA ALA A 206 20.67 35.65 -15.18
C ALA A 206 21.67 35.29 -16.28
N HIS A 207 21.16 35.06 -17.49
CA HIS A 207 22.01 34.81 -18.65
C HIS A 207 22.95 36.02 -18.83
N LEU A 208 24.25 35.81 -18.64
CA LEU A 208 25.30 36.75 -19.07
C LEU A 208 25.17 36.87 -20.58
N THR A 209 24.67 38.04 -21.03
CA THR A 209 24.74 38.47 -22.43
C THR A 209 26.21 38.61 -22.79
N ALA A 210 26.64 37.82 -23.77
CA ALA A 210 27.99 37.89 -24.31
C ALA A 210 28.26 39.29 -24.85
N VAL A 211 29.25 39.98 -24.29
CA VAL A 211 29.81 41.24 -24.83
C VAL A 211 30.57 40.88 -26.09
N GLY A 212 30.09 41.38 -27.22
CA GLY A 212 30.75 41.24 -28.52
C GLY A 212 32.15 41.85 -28.54
N PRO A 213 33.05 41.39 -29.42
CA PRO A 213 34.44 41.84 -29.47
C PRO A 213 34.55 43.32 -29.90
N LEU A 214 35.31 44.10 -29.12
CA LEU A 214 35.71 45.47 -29.43
C LEU A 214 36.52 45.48 -30.71
N ARG A 215 36.06 46.23 -31.75
CA ARG A 215 36.84 46.57 -32.94
C ARG A 215 37.94 47.54 -32.53
N GLY A 216 39.20 47.11 -32.75
CA GLY A 216 40.36 47.99 -32.65
C GLY A 216 40.41 49.05 -33.76
N PRO A 217 41.07 50.20 -33.52
CA PRO A 217 41.16 51.29 -34.50
C PRO A 217 42.11 50.93 -35.64
N SER A 218 41.65 51.17 -36.87
CA SER A 218 42.46 51.17 -38.09
C SER A 218 43.39 52.36 -38.10
N HIS A 219 44.67 52.10 -38.15
CA HIS A 219 45.66 53.16 -38.57
C HIS A 219 45.92 53.07 -40.06
N GLY A 220 45.87 54.20 -40.71
CA GLY A 220 46.48 54.89 -41.70
C GLY A 220 46.67 54.39 -43.08
#